data_e1a1c8368fe0693ab21fc71f0de4e245
#
_entry.id   e1a1c8368fe0693ab21fc71f0de4e245
#
_cell.length_a   1.000
_cell.length_b   1.000
_cell.length_c   1.000
_cell.angle_alpha   90.00
_cell.angle_beta   90.00
_cell.angle_gamma   90.00
#
_symmetry.space_group_name_H-M   'P 1'
#
loop_
_entity.id
_entity.type
_entity.pdbx_description
1 polymer ?
#
loop_
_entity_poly.entity_id
_entity_poly.type
_entity_poly.pdbx_seq_one_letter_code
_entity_poly.pdbx_strand_id
1 'polypeptide(L)'
;YETRFNNRKNYSDIFAQFKYVIENMKNPLNGLYYHAIDVSREIFWCDKVTGLSQQCWLRAIGWYAMALLDTLDKVDNSDHKYDAECKMLEDAFVDLINSMLKYQDESGMWYQIVNYGGMKNNYLETSGSSIMAYSLLKGVRLGYLPESYREYAEKAIDGICAKYLKTDDGKMSLGGICLVAGFGGKNNRSGTYDYYMSEP
;
A
#
# COMPACT_ATOMS: atom_id res chain seq x y z
N TYR A 1 0.31 19.02 -7.05
CA TYR A 1 -0.27 20.33 -7.38
C TYR A 1 0.44 21.44 -6.61
N GLU A 2 0.37 21.46 -5.27
CA GLU A 2 0.89 22.55 -4.41
C GLU A 2 2.34 22.91 -4.73
N THR A 3 3.24 21.93 -4.75
CA THR A 3 4.66 22.14 -5.05
C THR A 3 4.87 22.64 -6.50
N ARG A 4 4.12 22.07 -7.46
CA ARG A 4 4.21 22.44 -8.89
C ARG A 4 3.85 23.90 -9.13
N PHE A 5 2.90 24.45 -8.37
CA PHE A 5 2.40 25.81 -8.52
C PHE A 5 2.89 26.77 -7.41
N ASN A 6 3.91 26.33 -6.65
CA ASN A 6 4.52 27.11 -5.56
C ASN A 6 3.46 27.63 -4.56
N ASN A 7 2.58 26.75 -4.13
CA ASN A 7 1.48 27.02 -3.23
C ASN A 7 1.51 26.01 -2.08
N ARG A 8 1.24 26.43 -0.86
CA ARG A 8 1.19 25.56 0.34
C ARG A 8 -0.18 25.61 1.04
N LYS A 9 -1.18 26.16 0.36
CA LYS A 9 -2.50 26.44 0.97
C LYS A 9 -3.17 25.16 1.54
N ASN A 10 -2.99 24.04 0.88
CA ASN A 10 -3.65 22.78 1.26
C ASN A 10 -2.75 21.82 2.06
N TYR A 11 -1.52 22.21 2.41
CA TYR A 11 -0.62 21.32 3.16
C TYR A 11 -1.21 20.85 4.50
N SER A 12 -1.87 21.74 5.24
CA SER A 12 -2.52 21.36 6.51
C SER A 12 -3.59 20.30 6.32
N ASP A 13 -4.39 20.40 5.26
CA ASP A 13 -5.40 19.38 4.94
C ASP A 13 -4.76 18.05 4.50
N ILE A 14 -3.73 18.11 3.64
CA ILE A 14 -2.96 16.93 3.22
C ILE A 14 -2.41 16.17 4.43
N PHE A 15 -1.72 16.87 5.33
CA PHE A 15 -1.18 16.24 6.54
C PHE A 15 -2.26 15.73 7.48
N ALA A 16 -3.38 16.44 7.62
CA ALA A 16 -4.51 15.99 8.43
C ALA A 16 -5.12 14.69 7.91
N GLN A 17 -5.22 14.51 6.58
CA GLN A 17 -5.70 13.27 5.98
C GLN A 17 -4.74 12.11 6.23
N PHE A 18 -3.43 12.29 6.08
CA PHE A 18 -2.46 11.26 6.44
C PHE A 18 -2.52 10.89 7.93
N LYS A 19 -2.56 11.90 8.80
CA LYS A 19 -2.71 11.69 10.24
C LYS A 19 -3.95 10.87 10.57
N TYR A 20 -5.08 11.18 9.93
CA TYR A 20 -6.32 10.43 10.11
C TYR A 20 -6.16 8.95 9.76
N VAL A 21 -5.52 8.64 8.62
CA VAL A 21 -5.25 7.26 8.20
C VAL A 21 -4.33 6.54 9.19
N ILE A 22 -3.27 7.21 9.65
CA ILE A 22 -2.32 6.66 10.64
C ILE A 22 -3.03 6.27 11.93
N GLU A 23 -3.89 7.16 12.44
CA GLU A 23 -4.55 6.99 13.73
C GLU A 23 -5.73 6.01 13.70
N ASN A 24 -6.42 5.88 12.55
CA ASN A 24 -7.71 5.18 12.49
C ASN A 24 -7.71 3.91 11.63
N MET A 25 -6.75 3.73 10.72
CA MET A 25 -6.80 2.60 9.77
C MET A 25 -5.70 1.56 10.00
N LYS A 26 -4.78 1.78 10.91
CA LYS A 26 -3.71 0.84 11.21
C LYS A 26 -4.22 -0.30 12.10
N ASN A 27 -3.93 -1.54 11.72
CA ASN A 27 -4.16 -2.69 12.57
C ASN A 27 -3.04 -2.80 13.64
N PRO A 28 -3.35 -2.62 14.92
CA PRO A 28 -2.33 -2.60 15.98
C PRO A 28 -1.66 -3.95 16.21
N LEU A 29 -2.26 -5.06 15.74
CA LEU A 29 -1.75 -6.40 15.96
C LEU A 29 -0.65 -6.79 14.95
N ASN A 30 -0.71 -6.25 13.74
CA ASN A 30 0.19 -6.65 12.65
C ASN A 30 0.88 -5.47 11.94
N GLY A 31 0.50 -4.24 12.25
CA GLY A 31 1.08 -3.02 11.67
C GLY A 31 0.63 -2.71 10.24
N LEU A 32 -0.23 -3.54 9.64
CA LEU A 32 -0.80 -3.30 8.31
C LEU A 32 -1.96 -2.31 8.37
N TYR A 33 -2.35 -1.79 7.20
CA TYR A 33 -3.49 -0.90 7.09
C TYR A 33 -4.68 -1.60 6.45
N TYR A 34 -5.87 -1.37 7.00
CA TYR A 34 -7.12 -1.81 6.40
C TYR A 34 -7.39 -1.07 5.09
N HIS A 35 -8.13 -1.72 4.18
CA HIS A 35 -8.37 -1.16 2.86
C HIS A 35 -9.19 0.14 2.89
N ALA A 36 -10.19 0.24 3.77
CA ALA A 36 -11.06 1.41 3.87
C ALA A 36 -11.63 1.59 5.28
N ILE A 37 -12.15 2.79 5.54
CA ILE A 37 -12.94 3.13 6.71
C ILE A 37 -14.20 3.88 6.29
N ASP A 38 -15.34 3.52 6.85
CA ASP A 38 -16.56 4.30 6.78
C ASP A 38 -16.79 5.05 8.11
N VAL A 39 -16.60 6.36 8.09
CA VAL A 39 -16.72 7.21 9.29
C VAL A 39 -18.16 7.21 9.84
N SER A 40 -19.16 7.04 8.97
CA SER A 40 -20.55 6.94 9.39
C SER A 40 -20.90 5.61 10.07
N ARG A 41 -20.11 4.55 9.78
CA ARG A 41 -20.31 3.17 10.25
C ARG A 41 -21.63 2.54 9.80
N GLU A 42 -22.23 3.10 8.77
CA GLU A 42 -23.56 2.67 8.28
C GLU A 42 -23.47 1.69 7.11
N ILE A 43 -22.40 1.77 6.31
CA ILE A 43 -22.28 0.96 5.12
C ILE A 43 -22.12 -0.55 5.45
N PHE A 44 -22.64 -1.40 4.58
CA PHE A 44 -22.77 -2.84 4.86
C PHE A 44 -21.43 -3.60 4.99
N TRP A 45 -20.36 -3.12 4.38
CA TRP A 45 -19.07 -3.79 4.39
C TRP A 45 -18.20 -3.46 5.62
N CYS A 46 -18.52 -2.41 6.36
CA CYS A 46 -17.72 -1.97 7.49
C CYS A 46 -18.11 -2.63 8.81
N ASP A 47 -17.16 -2.76 9.71
CA ASP A 47 -17.41 -3.06 11.11
C ASP A 47 -18.19 -1.90 11.77
N LYS A 48 -19.25 -2.23 12.48
CA LYS A 48 -20.18 -1.21 13.03
C LYS A 48 -19.65 -0.47 14.26
N VAL A 49 -18.55 -0.96 14.85
CA VAL A 49 -17.90 -0.31 16.00
C VAL A 49 -16.76 0.58 15.53
N THR A 50 -15.93 0.09 14.62
CA THR A 50 -14.71 0.78 14.18
C THR A 50 -14.89 1.55 12.87
N GLY A 51 -15.84 1.15 12.02
CA GLY A 51 -15.99 1.65 10.65
C GLY A 51 -15.03 1.00 9.64
N LEU A 52 -14.11 0.15 10.09
CA LEU A 52 -13.06 -0.43 9.26
C LEU A 52 -13.59 -1.53 8.34
N SER A 53 -12.98 -1.66 7.17
CA SER A 53 -13.13 -2.84 6.32
C SER A 53 -12.42 -4.05 6.93
N GLN A 54 -12.72 -5.26 6.41
CA GLN A 54 -12.25 -6.49 7.04
C GLN A 54 -10.80 -6.85 6.70
N GLN A 55 -10.29 -6.44 5.53
CA GLN A 55 -9.05 -6.98 4.98
C GLN A 55 -7.96 -5.93 4.78
N CYS A 56 -6.72 -6.39 4.90
CA CYS A 56 -5.51 -5.65 4.54
C CYS A 56 -5.12 -5.99 3.09
N TRP A 57 -5.69 -5.27 2.13
CA TRP A 57 -5.50 -5.51 0.71
C TRP A 57 -4.17 -4.91 0.22
N LEU A 58 -3.35 -5.75 -0.42
CA LEU A 58 -1.98 -5.40 -0.83
C LEU A 58 -1.89 -4.11 -1.65
N ARG A 59 -2.72 -3.96 -2.68
CA ARG A 59 -2.65 -2.79 -3.56
C ARG A 59 -3.06 -1.49 -2.87
N ALA A 60 -4.02 -1.55 -1.94
CA ALA A 60 -4.37 -0.37 -1.13
C ALA A 60 -3.22 0.05 -0.22
N ILE A 61 -2.59 -0.91 0.44
CA ILE A 61 -1.39 -0.66 1.26
C ILE A 61 -0.25 -0.10 0.41
N GLY A 62 -0.03 -0.67 -0.78
CA GLY A 62 0.97 -0.18 -1.73
C GLY A 62 0.73 1.28 -2.14
N TRP A 63 -0.50 1.63 -2.51
CA TRP A 63 -0.87 3.01 -2.81
C TRP A 63 -0.61 3.95 -1.65
N TYR A 64 -0.89 3.50 -0.42
CA TYR A 64 -0.63 4.30 0.77
C TYR A 64 0.87 4.49 1.02
N ALA A 65 1.67 3.42 0.92
CA ALA A 65 3.14 3.51 1.02
C ALA A 65 3.73 4.47 -0.01
N MET A 66 3.26 4.39 -1.26
CA MET A 66 3.68 5.30 -2.33
C MET A 66 3.25 6.74 -2.06
N ALA A 67 2.02 6.95 -1.55
CA ALA A 67 1.53 8.29 -1.23
C ALA A 67 2.34 8.95 -0.11
N LEU A 68 2.69 8.22 0.96
CA LEU A 68 3.56 8.72 2.03
C LEU A 68 4.91 9.18 1.45
N LEU A 69 5.55 8.32 0.69
CA LEU A 69 6.89 8.55 0.16
C LEU A 69 6.90 9.64 -0.93
N ASP A 70 5.92 9.67 -1.81
CA ASP A 70 5.81 10.69 -2.85
C ASP A 70 5.48 12.07 -2.27
N THR A 71 4.73 12.11 -1.18
CA THR A 71 4.48 13.36 -0.45
C THR A 71 5.77 13.88 0.19
N LEU A 72 6.54 13.01 0.88
CA LEU A 72 7.84 13.38 1.45
C LEU A 72 8.84 13.88 0.39
N ASP A 73 8.85 13.26 -0.80
CA ASP A 73 9.69 13.67 -1.93
C ASP A 73 9.29 15.04 -2.52
N LYS A 74 8.03 15.43 -2.38
CA LYS A 74 7.48 16.62 -3.06
C LYS A 74 7.10 17.77 -2.16
N VAL A 75 6.96 17.54 -0.86
CA VAL A 75 6.64 18.63 0.07
C VAL A 75 7.77 19.66 0.13
N ASP A 76 7.41 20.93 -0.04
CA ASP A 76 8.35 22.01 0.19
C ASP A 76 8.37 22.36 1.68
N ASN A 77 9.41 21.92 2.36
CA ASN A 77 9.68 22.18 3.77
C ASN A 77 11.03 22.90 3.99
N SER A 78 11.44 23.72 3.02
CA SER A 78 12.71 24.43 3.06
C SER A 78 12.84 25.43 4.21
N ASP A 79 11.71 25.88 4.76
CA ASP A 79 11.60 26.76 5.92
C ASP A 79 11.38 26.01 7.25
N HIS A 80 11.45 24.69 7.26
CA HIS A 80 11.27 23.83 8.43
C HIS A 80 9.91 23.95 9.14
N LYS A 81 8.93 24.52 8.47
CA LYS A 81 7.58 24.74 9.04
C LYS A 81 6.81 23.43 9.29
N TYR A 82 7.10 22.40 8.51
CA TYR A 82 6.38 21.12 8.52
C TYR A 82 7.27 19.96 8.99
N ASP A 83 8.29 20.22 9.79
CA ASP A 83 9.23 19.18 10.27
C ASP A 83 8.51 18.08 11.03
N ALA A 84 7.55 18.42 11.89
CA ALA A 84 6.79 17.44 12.66
C ALA A 84 5.89 16.56 11.77
N GLU A 85 5.23 17.16 10.79
CA GLU A 85 4.37 16.46 9.84
C GLU A 85 5.21 15.58 8.90
N CYS A 86 6.33 16.06 8.40
CA CYS A 86 7.26 15.26 7.60
C CYS A 86 7.78 14.07 8.41
N LYS A 87 8.16 14.28 9.67
CA LYS A 87 8.59 13.19 10.56
C LYS A 87 7.49 12.17 10.80
N MET A 88 6.26 12.61 11.00
CA MET A 88 5.11 11.71 11.12
C MET A 88 4.92 10.83 9.87
N LEU A 89 5.04 11.39 8.67
CA LEU A 89 4.94 10.62 7.42
C LEU A 89 6.11 9.65 7.27
N GLU A 90 7.33 10.08 7.58
CA GLU A 90 8.53 9.23 7.56
C GLU A 90 8.36 8.03 8.50
N ASP A 91 7.99 8.28 9.76
CA ASP A 91 7.79 7.22 10.75
C ASP A 91 6.70 6.23 10.31
N ALA A 92 5.59 6.74 9.78
CA ALA A 92 4.51 5.91 9.26
C ALA A 92 4.96 5.06 8.05
N PHE A 93 5.78 5.63 7.16
CA PHE A 93 6.34 4.90 6.01
C PHE A 93 7.29 3.80 6.45
N VAL A 94 8.27 4.11 7.29
CA VAL A 94 9.26 3.14 7.77
C VAL A 94 8.60 2.00 8.54
N ASP A 95 7.65 2.32 9.42
CA ASP A 95 6.92 1.33 10.18
C ASP A 95 6.05 0.42 9.30
N LEU A 96 5.37 1.00 8.29
CA LEU A 96 4.61 0.22 7.31
C LEU A 96 5.53 -0.73 6.52
N ILE A 97 6.66 -0.25 6.00
CA ILE A 97 7.61 -1.10 5.27
C ILE A 97 8.10 -2.24 6.15
N ASN A 98 8.50 -1.96 7.40
CA ASN A 98 8.93 -3.00 8.34
C ASN A 98 7.83 -4.03 8.62
N SER A 99 6.58 -3.61 8.67
CA SER A 99 5.44 -4.50 8.83
C SER A 99 5.20 -5.35 7.58
N MET A 100 5.31 -4.76 6.40
CA MET A 100 5.13 -5.46 5.12
C MET A 100 6.20 -6.53 4.88
N LEU A 101 7.45 -6.27 5.25
CA LEU A 101 8.55 -7.24 5.07
C LEU A 101 8.34 -8.54 5.86
N LYS A 102 7.58 -8.52 6.96
CA LYS A 102 7.22 -9.74 7.71
C LYS A 102 6.31 -10.69 6.92
N TYR A 103 5.69 -10.20 5.87
CA TYR A 103 4.74 -10.92 5.01
C TYR A 103 5.26 -11.13 3.59
N GLN A 104 6.51 -10.77 3.32
CA GLN A 104 7.12 -11.05 2.03
C GLN A 104 7.30 -12.55 1.87
N ASP A 105 6.73 -13.12 0.82
CA ASP A 105 6.86 -14.53 0.47
C ASP A 105 8.29 -14.89 0.07
N GLU A 106 8.65 -16.16 0.12
CA GLU A 106 9.98 -16.63 -0.30
C GLU A 106 10.30 -16.29 -1.76
N SER A 107 9.30 -16.08 -2.61
CA SER A 107 9.45 -15.58 -3.96
C SER A 107 9.83 -14.09 -4.05
N GLY A 108 9.74 -13.37 -2.94
CA GLY A 108 9.89 -11.91 -2.88
C GLY A 108 8.62 -11.11 -3.10
N MET A 109 7.53 -11.74 -3.55
CA MET A 109 6.24 -11.10 -3.77
C MET A 109 5.39 -11.07 -2.48
N TRP A 110 4.23 -10.42 -2.55
CA TRP A 110 3.21 -10.43 -1.50
C TRP A 110 1.88 -10.97 -2.01
N TYR A 111 1.13 -11.58 -1.11
CA TYR A 111 -0.20 -12.08 -1.38
C TYR A 111 -1.25 -10.96 -1.50
N GLN A 112 -2.32 -11.20 -2.28
CA GLN A 112 -3.46 -10.29 -2.49
C GLN A 112 -4.02 -9.76 -1.16
N ILE A 113 -4.28 -10.64 -0.19
CA ILE A 113 -4.53 -10.27 1.21
C ILE A 113 -3.28 -10.61 2.02
N VAL A 114 -2.59 -9.57 2.45
CA VAL A 114 -1.20 -9.62 2.91
C VAL A 114 -0.99 -10.61 4.07
N ASN A 115 -1.83 -10.53 5.10
CA ASN A 115 -1.69 -11.32 6.32
C ASN A 115 -2.27 -12.74 6.24
N TYR A 116 -2.73 -13.16 5.06
CA TYR A 116 -3.31 -14.49 4.82
C TYR A 116 -2.51 -15.28 3.77
N GLY A 117 -1.19 -15.15 3.77
CA GLY A 117 -0.30 -15.92 2.91
C GLY A 117 -0.56 -17.42 3.05
N GLY A 118 -0.63 -18.13 1.93
CA GLY A 118 -0.88 -19.58 1.91
C GLY A 118 -2.34 -20.02 2.14
N MET A 119 -3.24 -19.11 2.48
CA MET A 119 -4.69 -19.47 2.54
C MET A 119 -5.25 -19.80 1.16
N LYS A 120 -6.27 -20.65 1.15
CA LYS A 120 -6.93 -21.12 -0.07
C LYS A 120 -7.32 -19.97 -0.99
N ASN A 121 -6.95 -20.07 -2.25
CA ASN A 121 -7.20 -19.10 -3.33
C ASN A 121 -6.50 -17.76 -3.19
N ASN A 122 -5.76 -17.48 -2.10
CA ASN A 122 -4.93 -16.29 -2.03
C ASN A 122 -3.72 -16.45 -2.96
N TYR A 123 -3.42 -15.44 -3.73
CA TYR A 123 -2.36 -15.50 -4.74
C TYR A 123 -1.35 -14.37 -4.56
N LEU A 124 -0.13 -14.60 -5.04
CA LEU A 124 0.93 -13.59 -5.11
C LEU A 124 0.52 -12.56 -6.19
N GLU A 125 0.36 -11.31 -5.79
CA GLU A 125 -0.28 -10.30 -6.62
C GLU A 125 0.77 -9.32 -7.17
N THR A 126 0.80 -9.19 -8.49
CA THR A 126 1.86 -8.46 -9.22
C THR A 126 1.81 -6.95 -8.99
N SER A 127 0.63 -6.33 -9.06
CA SER A 127 0.56 -4.86 -9.05
C SER A 127 0.96 -4.29 -7.70
N GLY A 128 0.46 -4.85 -6.61
CA GLY A 128 0.84 -4.43 -5.27
C GLY A 128 2.30 -4.75 -4.94
N SER A 129 2.79 -5.93 -5.37
CA SER A 129 4.21 -6.27 -5.22
C SER A 129 5.13 -5.31 -5.98
N SER A 130 4.72 -4.87 -7.18
CA SER A 130 5.46 -3.86 -7.95
C SER A 130 5.50 -2.51 -7.25
N ILE A 131 4.37 -2.08 -6.66
CA ILE A 131 4.30 -0.83 -5.90
C ILE A 131 5.17 -0.92 -4.64
N MET A 132 5.20 -2.07 -3.97
CA MET A 132 6.09 -2.27 -2.81
C MET A 132 7.56 -2.24 -3.21
N ALA A 133 7.95 -2.87 -4.32
CA ALA A 133 9.31 -2.79 -4.85
C ALA A 133 9.70 -1.34 -5.19
N TYR A 134 8.81 -0.59 -5.85
CA TYR A 134 9.01 0.84 -6.08
C TYR A 134 9.22 1.62 -4.78
N SER A 135 8.37 1.40 -3.78
CA SER A 135 8.43 2.11 -2.50
C SER A 135 9.73 1.81 -1.74
N LEU A 136 10.20 0.56 -1.77
CA LEU A 136 11.47 0.16 -1.19
C LEU A 136 12.65 0.86 -1.89
N LEU A 137 12.75 0.77 -3.22
CA LEU A 137 13.83 1.39 -3.99
C LEU A 137 13.86 2.91 -3.87
N LYS A 138 12.69 3.54 -3.91
CA LYS A 138 12.58 4.99 -3.74
C LYS A 138 12.92 5.40 -2.31
N GLY A 139 12.48 4.64 -1.31
CA GLY A 139 12.79 4.87 0.10
C GLY A 139 14.30 4.81 0.39
N VAL A 140 14.99 3.82 -0.19
CA VAL A 140 16.46 3.74 -0.13
C VAL A 140 17.11 4.94 -0.84
N ARG A 141 16.68 5.24 -2.06
CA ARG A 141 17.23 6.37 -2.83
C ARG A 141 17.10 7.72 -2.12
N LEU A 142 16.01 7.93 -1.40
CA LEU A 142 15.75 9.17 -0.67
C LEU A 142 16.34 9.16 0.76
N GLY A 143 16.94 8.05 1.19
CA GLY A 143 17.60 7.94 2.50
C GLY A 143 16.65 7.66 3.67
N TYR A 144 15.38 7.35 3.42
CA TYR A 144 14.42 6.94 4.45
C TYR A 144 14.57 5.48 4.88
N LEU A 145 15.15 4.64 4.01
CA LEU A 145 15.46 3.24 4.28
C LEU A 145 16.93 2.95 4.10
N PRO A 146 17.52 2.03 4.90
CA PRO A 146 18.88 1.55 4.72
C PRO A 146 19.11 0.90 3.35
N GLU A 147 20.34 0.92 2.83
CA GLU A 147 20.70 0.29 1.54
C GLU A 147 20.37 -1.21 1.50
N SER A 148 20.42 -1.91 2.64
CA SER A 148 20.06 -3.33 2.72
C SER A 148 18.60 -3.64 2.30
N TYR A 149 17.71 -2.64 2.30
CA TYR A 149 16.32 -2.85 1.85
C TYR A 149 16.18 -3.00 0.33
N ARG A 150 17.21 -2.67 -0.42
CA ARG A 150 17.27 -2.87 -1.88
C ARG A 150 17.08 -4.33 -2.26
N GLU A 151 17.69 -5.25 -1.52
CA GLU A 151 17.61 -6.70 -1.80
C GLU A 151 16.16 -7.23 -1.76
N TYR A 152 15.31 -6.71 -0.86
CA TYR A 152 13.90 -7.11 -0.81
C TYR A 152 13.12 -6.63 -2.05
N ALA A 153 13.45 -5.45 -2.55
CA ALA A 153 12.82 -4.92 -3.76
C ALA A 153 13.26 -5.70 -5.01
N GLU A 154 14.55 -5.97 -5.15
CA GLU A 154 15.12 -6.76 -6.26
C GLU A 154 14.53 -8.16 -6.26
N LYS A 155 14.46 -8.80 -5.11
CA LYS A 155 13.82 -10.10 -4.95
C LYS A 155 12.33 -10.08 -5.38
N ALA A 156 11.60 -9.00 -5.07
CA ALA A 156 10.21 -8.86 -5.52
C ALA A 156 10.11 -8.75 -7.05
N ILE A 157 10.99 -7.99 -7.68
CA ILE A 157 11.02 -7.85 -9.14
C ILE A 157 11.36 -9.20 -9.80
N ASP A 158 12.35 -9.90 -9.29
CA ASP A 158 12.74 -11.23 -9.77
C ASP A 158 11.58 -12.22 -9.63
N GLY A 159 10.88 -12.23 -8.50
CA GLY A 159 9.71 -13.07 -8.28
C GLY A 159 8.55 -12.79 -9.24
N ILE A 160 8.28 -11.51 -9.51
CA ILE A 160 7.28 -11.09 -10.50
C ILE A 160 7.67 -11.60 -11.89
N CYS A 161 8.92 -11.37 -12.30
CA CYS A 161 9.41 -11.79 -13.60
C CYS A 161 9.38 -13.32 -13.75
N ALA A 162 9.86 -14.05 -12.76
CA ALA A 162 9.91 -15.50 -12.80
C ALA A 162 8.51 -16.14 -12.86
N LYS A 163 7.54 -15.57 -12.13
CA LYS A 163 6.21 -16.16 -12.02
C LYS A 163 5.24 -15.73 -13.11
N TYR A 164 5.26 -14.46 -13.50
CA TYR A 164 4.18 -13.86 -14.27
C TYR A 164 4.57 -13.16 -15.56
N LEU A 165 5.86 -12.89 -15.78
CA LEU A 165 6.30 -12.36 -17.05
C LEU A 165 6.45 -13.51 -18.06
N LYS A 166 5.69 -13.46 -19.15
CA LYS A 166 5.74 -14.46 -20.23
C LYS A 166 6.10 -13.78 -21.54
N THR A 167 6.88 -14.48 -22.34
CA THR A 167 7.16 -14.08 -23.73
C THR A 167 6.65 -15.17 -24.65
N ASP A 168 5.72 -14.82 -25.53
CA ASP A 168 5.13 -15.69 -26.52
C ASP A 168 5.11 -14.97 -27.87
N ASP A 169 5.62 -15.61 -28.92
CA ASP A 169 5.76 -15.04 -30.27
C ASP A 169 6.35 -13.60 -30.30
N GLY A 170 7.35 -13.34 -29.45
CA GLY A 170 8.00 -12.04 -29.34
C GLY A 170 7.16 -10.95 -28.63
N LYS A 171 6.04 -11.31 -28.08
CA LYS A 171 5.19 -10.42 -27.27
C LYS A 171 5.35 -10.73 -25.79
N MET A 172 5.61 -9.70 -24.98
CA MET A 172 5.62 -9.83 -23.52
C MET A 172 4.22 -9.60 -22.94
N SER A 173 3.86 -10.44 -21.98
CA SER A 173 2.65 -10.27 -21.16
C SER A 173 2.99 -10.42 -19.68
N LEU A 174 2.30 -9.68 -18.83
CA LEU A 174 2.46 -9.72 -17.38
C LEU A 174 1.12 -10.12 -16.74
N GLY A 175 1.12 -11.25 -16.05
CA GLY A 175 -0.05 -11.79 -15.34
C GLY A 175 -0.06 -11.50 -13.84
N GLY A 176 -0.95 -12.18 -13.12
CA GLY A 176 -1.04 -12.11 -11.65
C GLY A 176 -1.50 -10.76 -11.11
N ILE A 177 -2.22 -9.98 -11.90
CA ILE A 177 -2.69 -8.64 -11.57
C ILE A 177 -4.17 -8.71 -11.21
N CYS A 178 -4.53 -8.28 -10.00
CA CYS A 178 -5.92 -8.04 -9.64
C CYS A 178 -6.51 -6.93 -10.53
N LEU A 179 -7.58 -7.22 -11.25
CA LEU A 179 -8.20 -6.23 -12.12
C LEU A 179 -8.71 -5.03 -11.32
N VAL A 180 -9.57 -5.29 -10.36
CA VAL A 180 -10.12 -4.27 -9.46
C VAL A 180 -10.64 -4.90 -8.18
N ALA A 181 -10.37 -4.27 -7.04
CA ALA A 181 -11.04 -4.60 -5.79
C ALA A 181 -11.43 -3.29 -5.10
N GLY A 182 -12.72 -3.00 -5.06
CA GLY A 182 -13.29 -1.80 -4.46
C GLY A 182 -14.48 -2.14 -3.58
N PHE A 183 -15.09 -1.15 -2.97
CA PHE A 183 -16.27 -1.33 -2.12
C PHE A 183 -17.52 -0.76 -2.75
N GLY A 184 -18.66 -1.32 -2.36
CA GLY A 184 -19.97 -0.82 -2.77
C GLY A 184 -20.29 -1.05 -4.24
N GLY A 185 -21.03 -0.11 -4.81
CA GLY A 185 -21.52 -0.18 -6.19
C GLY A 185 -22.69 -1.16 -6.36
N LYS A 186 -23.11 -1.34 -7.61
CA LYS A 186 -24.27 -2.20 -7.96
C LYS A 186 -24.08 -3.68 -7.60
N ASN A 187 -22.83 -4.13 -7.44
CA ASN A 187 -22.48 -5.53 -7.20
C ASN A 187 -22.30 -5.86 -5.70
N ASN A 188 -22.65 -4.95 -4.80
CA ASN A 188 -22.54 -5.16 -3.35
C ASN A 188 -21.18 -5.74 -2.91
N ARG A 189 -20.08 -5.15 -3.38
CA ARG A 189 -18.71 -5.59 -3.08
C ARG A 189 -18.48 -5.54 -1.58
N SER A 190 -18.38 -6.72 -0.98
CA SER A 190 -18.45 -6.89 0.48
C SER A 190 -17.13 -6.65 1.21
N GLY A 191 -16.01 -6.71 0.51
CA GLY A 191 -14.69 -6.64 1.14
C GLY A 191 -14.35 -7.83 2.05
N THR A 192 -15.09 -8.93 1.97
CA THR A 192 -14.74 -10.19 2.63
C THR A 192 -13.55 -10.86 1.96
N TYR A 193 -12.93 -11.83 2.62
CA TYR A 193 -11.86 -12.62 2.01
C TYR A 193 -12.31 -13.26 0.68
N ASP A 194 -13.45 -13.91 0.67
CA ASP A 194 -13.99 -14.57 -0.53
C ASP A 194 -14.24 -13.59 -1.68
N TYR A 195 -14.66 -12.37 -1.37
CA TYR A 195 -14.78 -11.30 -2.37
C TYR A 195 -13.44 -11.02 -3.06
N TYR A 196 -12.36 -10.81 -2.29
CA TYR A 196 -11.04 -10.55 -2.90
C TYR A 196 -10.48 -11.73 -3.68
N MET A 197 -10.88 -12.96 -3.33
CA MET A 197 -10.46 -14.17 -4.03
C MET A 197 -11.29 -14.43 -5.31
N SER A 198 -12.46 -13.83 -5.43
CA SER A 198 -13.34 -13.93 -6.62
C SER A 198 -13.06 -12.83 -7.66
N GLU A 199 -12.41 -11.77 -7.28
CA GLU A 199 -12.01 -10.71 -8.21
C GLU A 199 -10.70 -11.11 -8.93
N PRO A 200 -10.73 -11.17 -10.28
CA PRO A 200 -9.58 -11.60 -11.06
C PRO A 200 -8.44 -10.55 -11.06
#